data_fb6796484b95cc10f7bb7db94e9ad489
#
_entry.id   fb6796484b95cc10f7bb7db94e9ad489
#
_cell.length_a   1.000
_cell.length_b   1.000
_cell.length_c   1.000
_cell.angle_alpha   90.00
_cell.angle_beta   90.00
_cell.angle_gamma   90.00
#
_symmetry.space_group_name_H-M   'P 1'
#
loop_
_entity.id
_entity.type
_entity.pdbx_description
1 polymer ?
#
loop_
_entity_poly.entity_id
_entity_poly.type
_entity_poly.pdbx_seq_one_letter_code
_entity_poly.pdbx_strand_id
1 'polypeptide(L)'
;NDRIIVKDADEVVFLLTADTDYKMNFAPDFKDPKAYVGNDPSQTTLAMMDNALKKGYDELYRNHEADYTALFNRVRFEINPEIGTPNLPTYKRLASYKKGVPDYQLEQLYYQFGRYLLIASSRPGNMPANLQGLWHNNTDGPWRVDYHNNINIQMNYWPACPTNLSECTWPLIDFIRSLVKPGEKTAQAYFNARGWTASISANIFGFTAPLSSKSMAWNLNPTAGPWLATHIWEYYDYTRDTKFLKEIGYDLIKSSAQFAVDHLWHKPD
;
A
#
# COMPACT_ATOMS: atom_id res chain seq x y z
N ASN A 1 4.86 2.97 -36.52
CA ASN A 1 4.04 4.19 -36.37
C ASN A 1 3.68 4.35 -34.92
N ASP A 2 4.32 5.29 -34.23
CA ASP A 2 4.17 5.50 -32.79
C ASP A 2 3.13 6.60 -32.48
N ARG A 3 2.13 6.75 -33.35
CA ARG A 3 1.12 7.80 -33.21
C ARG A 3 -0.28 7.27 -33.50
N ILE A 4 -1.20 7.56 -32.59
CA ILE A 4 -2.64 7.46 -32.83
C ILE A 4 -3.10 8.83 -33.33
N ILE A 5 -3.72 8.87 -34.49
CA ILE A 5 -4.25 10.11 -35.08
C ILE A 5 -5.78 10.00 -35.06
N VAL A 6 -6.41 10.93 -34.38
CA VAL A 6 -7.87 11.08 -34.35
C VAL A 6 -8.21 12.33 -35.14
N LYS A 7 -9.20 12.21 -36.07
CA LYS A 7 -9.70 13.33 -36.88
C LYS A 7 -11.21 13.35 -36.84
N ASP A 8 -11.77 14.55 -36.84
CA ASP A 8 -13.21 14.80 -36.98
C ASP A 8 -14.07 14.00 -35.97
N ALA A 9 -13.61 13.91 -34.69
CA ALA A 9 -14.31 13.21 -33.63
C ALA A 9 -14.71 14.19 -32.53
N ASP A 10 -15.96 14.12 -32.07
CA ASP A 10 -16.48 14.90 -30.94
C ASP A 10 -16.00 14.31 -29.60
N GLU A 11 -15.83 13.00 -29.53
CA GLU A 11 -15.38 12.29 -28.34
C GLU A 11 -14.41 11.16 -28.71
N VAL A 12 -13.47 10.88 -27.80
CA VAL A 12 -12.52 9.78 -27.93
C VAL A 12 -12.35 9.07 -26.60
N VAL A 13 -12.52 7.76 -26.61
CA VAL A 13 -12.30 6.89 -25.46
C VAL A 13 -11.09 5.99 -25.72
N PHE A 14 -10.13 6.03 -24.84
CA PHE A 14 -8.98 5.12 -24.85
C PHE A 14 -9.16 4.07 -23.75
N LEU A 15 -9.11 2.80 -24.10
CA LEU A 15 -9.08 1.68 -23.16
C LEU A 15 -7.65 1.15 -23.10
N LEU A 16 -7.15 1.00 -21.88
CA LEU A 16 -5.84 0.41 -21.61
C LEU A 16 -6.00 -0.74 -20.64
N THR A 17 -5.46 -1.90 -20.99
CA THR A 17 -5.29 -3.03 -20.08
C THR A 17 -3.81 -3.37 -19.97
N ALA A 18 -3.35 -3.64 -18.74
CA ALA A 18 -1.97 -4.03 -18.49
C ALA A 18 -1.92 -4.99 -17.29
N ASP A 19 -1.04 -5.95 -17.36
CA ASP A 19 -0.76 -6.88 -16.27
C ASP A 19 0.67 -7.40 -16.42
N THR A 20 1.15 -8.14 -15.42
CA THR A 20 2.46 -8.77 -15.42
C THR A 20 2.33 -10.25 -15.05
N ASP A 21 3.36 -11.03 -15.27
CA ASP A 21 3.45 -12.41 -14.78
C ASP A 21 3.88 -12.51 -13.32
N TYR A 22 3.99 -11.38 -12.60
CA TYR A 22 4.34 -11.38 -11.19
C TYR A 22 3.28 -12.13 -10.36
N LYS A 23 3.76 -13.01 -9.48
CA LYS A 23 2.95 -13.71 -8.49
C LYS A 23 3.53 -13.55 -7.11
N MET A 24 2.76 -12.99 -6.19
CA MET A 24 3.14 -12.95 -4.78
C MET A 24 3.34 -14.37 -4.23
N ASN A 25 4.45 -14.59 -3.54
CA ASN A 25 4.80 -15.88 -2.98
C ASN A 25 5.10 -15.76 -1.48
N PHE A 26 4.34 -16.47 -0.67
CA PHE A 26 4.47 -16.47 0.79
C PHE A 26 5.54 -17.43 1.33
N ALA A 27 6.06 -18.33 0.49
CA ALA A 27 7.10 -19.29 0.84
C ALA A 27 8.07 -19.52 -0.33
N PRO A 28 8.78 -18.46 -0.79
CA PRO A 28 9.64 -18.57 -1.96
C PRO A 28 10.83 -19.49 -1.72
N ASP A 29 11.10 -20.36 -2.69
CA ASP A 29 12.43 -20.97 -2.81
C ASP A 29 13.34 -19.97 -3.54
N PHE A 30 14.26 -19.39 -2.81
CA PHE A 30 15.21 -18.41 -3.37
C PHE A 30 16.26 -19.00 -4.30
N LYS A 31 16.28 -20.32 -4.48
CA LYS A 31 17.09 -21.01 -5.51
C LYS A 31 16.34 -21.11 -6.83
N ASP A 32 15.01 -20.97 -6.82
CA ASP A 32 14.20 -20.98 -8.02
C ASP A 32 14.13 -19.55 -8.61
N PRO A 33 14.71 -19.31 -9.80
CA PRO A 33 14.61 -18.01 -10.47
C PRO A 33 13.17 -17.63 -10.86
N LYS A 34 12.24 -18.60 -10.82
CA LYS A 34 10.82 -18.40 -11.12
C LYS A 34 9.94 -18.33 -9.87
N ALA A 35 10.53 -18.16 -8.68
CA ALA A 35 9.79 -18.16 -7.42
C ALA A 35 8.63 -17.13 -7.38
N TYR A 36 8.71 -16.06 -8.17
CA TYR A 36 7.70 -14.99 -8.27
C TYR A 36 7.06 -14.88 -9.66
N VAL A 37 7.26 -15.88 -10.50
CA VAL A 37 6.66 -15.92 -11.85
C VAL A 37 5.37 -16.72 -11.80
N GLY A 38 4.28 -16.08 -12.23
CA GLY A 38 2.96 -16.68 -12.41
C GLY A 38 2.69 -17.07 -13.86
N ASN A 39 1.44 -17.03 -14.24
CA ASN A 39 1.00 -17.31 -15.60
C ASN A 39 1.25 -16.11 -16.53
N ASP A 40 1.42 -16.38 -17.82
CA ASP A 40 1.41 -15.34 -18.84
C ASP A 40 0.08 -14.56 -18.81
N PRO A 41 0.11 -13.23 -18.62
CA PRO A 41 -1.09 -12.42 -18.48
C PRO A 41 -1.80 -12.11 -19.80
N SER A 42 -1.25 -12.49 -20.95
CA SER A 42 -1.73 -12.09 -22.28
C SER A 42 -3.20 -12.41 -22.50
N GLN A 43 -3.65 -13.61 -22.11
CA GLN A 43 -5.06 -14.00 -22.26
C GLN A 43 -5.98 -13.25 -21.31
N THR A 44 -5.52 -12.98 -20.09
CA THR A 44 -6.29 -12.23 -19.08
C THR A 44 -6.47 -10.79 -19.51
N THR A 45 -5.42 -10.14 -19.99
CA THR A 45 -5.46 -8.75 -20.47
C THR A 45 -6.36 -8.60 -21.70
N LEU A 46 -6.31 -9.55 -22.65
CA LEU A 46 -7.21 -9.58 -23.80
C LEU A 46 -8.68 -9.75 -23.36
N ALA A 47 -8.96 -10.68 -22.45
CA ALA A 47 -10.32 -10.87 -21.93
C ALA A 47 -10.84 -9.63 -21.18
N MET A 48 -9.99 -8.94 -20.42
CA MET A 48 -10.33 -7.67 -19.77
C MET A 48 -10.70 -6.60 -20.80
N MET A 49 -9.91 -6.49 -21.88
CA MET A 49 -10.18 -5.54 -22.97
C MET A 49 -11.51 -5.85 -23.64
N ASP A 50 -11.75 -7.10 -24.01
CA ASP A 50 -13.00 -7.53 -24.66
C ASP A 50 -14.23 -7.25 -23.76
N ASN A 51 -14.11 -7.49 -22.46
CA ASN A 51 -15.19 -7.21 -21.52
C ASN A 51 -15.43 -5.70 -21.35
N ALA A 52 -14.36 -4.89 -21.34
CA ALA A 52 -14.49 -3.45 -21.28
C ALA A 52 -15.15 -2.88 -22.54
N LEU A 53 -14.77 -3.37 -23.73
CA LEU A 53 -15.39 -2.99 -25.01
C LEU A 53 -16.89 -3.34 -25.06
N LYS A 54 -17.29 -4.52 -24.55
CA LYS A 54 -18.69 -4.93 -24.49
C LYS A 54 -19.54 -4.04 -23.59
N LYS A 55 -18.99 -3.58 -22.46
CA LYS A 55 -19.68 -2.70 -21.51
C LYS A 55 -19.83 -1.28 -22.03
N GLY A 56 -18.83 -0.77 -22.70
CA GLY A 56 -18.76 0.63 -23.12
C GLY A 56 -18.50 1.60 -21.95
N TYR A 57 -18.23 2.86 -22.31
CA TYR A 57 -17.79 3.89 -21.36
C TYR A 57 -18.79 4.12 -20.22
N ASP A 58 -20.06 4.32 -20.53
CA ASP A 58 -21.08 4.67 -19.54
C ASP A 58 -21.28 3.59 -18.48
N GLU A 59 -21.23 2.32 -18.85
CA GLU A 59 -21.32 1.23 -17.88
C GLU A 59 -20.06 1.11 -17.05
N LEU A 60 -18.89 1.24 -17.67
CA LEU A 60 -17.60 1.24 -16.95
C LEU A 60 -17.53 2.38 -15.93
N TYR A 61 -18.00 3.58 -16.34
CA TYR A 61 -18.03 4.74 -15.44
C TYR A 61 -18.98 4.52 -14.26
N ARG A 62 -20.20 4.05 -14.50
CA ARG A 62 -21.18 3.74 -13.44
C ARG A 62 -20.63 2.67 -12.46
N ASN A 63 -19.97 1.64 -12.98
CA ASN A 63 -19.39 0.59 -12.15
C ASN A 63 -18.25 1.13 -11.28
N HIS A 64 -17.40 1.97 -11.86
CA HIS A 64 -16.33 2.65 -11.12
C HIS A 64 -16.89 3.56 -10.02
N GLU A 65 -17.89 4.38 -10.36
CA GLU A 65 -18.52 5.28 -9.38
C GLU A 65 -19.17 4.50 -8.24
N ALA A 66 -19.89 3.43 -8.54
CA ALA A 66 -20.55 2.59 -7.56
C ALA A 66 -19.52 1.91 -6.61
N ASP A 67 -18.45 1.35 -7.16
CA ASP A 67 -17.37 0.73 -6.36
C ASP A 67 -16.69 1.75 -5.46
N TYR A 68 -16.29 2.89 -6.01
CA TYR A 68 -15.59 3.93 -5.26
C TYR A 68 -16.47 4.54 -4.16
N THR A 69 -17.71 4.91 -4.49
CA THR A 69 -18.60 5.58 -3.55
C THR A 69 -19.08 4.66 -2.43
N ALA A 70 -19.13 3.35 -2.65
CA ALA A 70 -19.41 2.36 -1.60
C ALA A 70 -18.40 2.44 -0.43
N LEU A 71 -17.17 2.82 -0.70
CA LEU A 71 -16.13 3.03 0.31
C LEU A 71 -16.07 4.50 0.76
N PHE A 72 -16.07 5.42 -0.17
CA PHE A 72 -15.87 6.83 0.10
C PHE A 72 -16.98 7.41 0.99
N ASN A 73 -18.23 7.07 0.71
CA ASN A 73 -19.40 7.60 1.41
C ASN A 73 -19.62 7.03 2.83
N ARG A 74 -18.78 6.09 3.29
CA ARG A 74 -18.85 5.55 4.65
C ARG A 74 -18.51 6.56 5.74
N VAL A 75 -17.82 7.62 5.39
CA VAL A 75 -17.41 8.68 6.31
C VAL A 75 -17.75 10.03 5.74
N ARG A 76 -18.55 10.76 6.48
CA ARG A 76 -18.79 12.20 6.27
C ARG A 76 -18.05 12.95 7.36
N PHE A 77 -17.17 13.86 6.95
CA PHE A 77 -16.38 14.70 7.84
C PHE A 77 -16.60 16.17 7.47
N GLU A 78 -17.06 16.96 8.42
CA GLU A 78 -17.39 18.37 8.24
C GLU A 78 -16.81 19.20 9.37
N ILE A 79 -16.21 20.34 9.01
CA ILE A 79 -15.69 21.32 9.96
C ILE A 79 -16.37 22.65 9.62
N ASN A 80 -17.10 23.25 10.59
CA ASN A 80 -17.78 24.53 10.45
C ASN A 80 -18.56 24.68 9.12
N PRO A 81 -19.59 23.83 8.89
CA PRO A 81 -20.30 23.79 7.60
C PRO A 81 -20.97 25.11 7.20
N GLU A 82 -21.20 26.01 8.16
CA GLU A 82 -21.79 27.32 7.94
C GLU A 82 -20.87 28.32 7.24
N ILE A 83 -19.55 28.05 7.28
CA ILE A 83 -18.55 28.84 6.58
C ILE A 83 -18.39 28.29 5.18
N GLY A 84 -18.84 29.04 4.19
CA GLY A 84 -18.77 28.63 2.78
C GLY A 84 -17.36 28.42 2.28
N THR A 85 -17.24 27.63 1.22
CA THR A 85 -15.95 27.39 0.54
C THR A 85 -15.50 28.65 -0.19
N PRO A 86 -14.26 29.13 0.00
CA PRO A 86 -13.73 30.23 -0.76
C PRO A 86 -13.79 29.95 -2.27
N ASN A 87 -14.30 30.90 -3.05
CA ASN A 87 -14.35 30.78 -4.53
C ASN A 87 -12.96 31.05 -5.13
N LEU A 88 -12.01 30.21 -4.81
CA LEU A 88 -10.63 30.28 -5.26
C LEU A 88 -10.13 28.86 -5.66
N PRO A 89 -9.27 28.76 -6.67
CA PRO A 89 -8.58 27.50 -6.97
C PRO A 89 -7.78 26.99 -5.78
N THR A 90 -7.69 25.65 -5.63
CA THR A 90 -7.05 24.98 -4.48
C THR A 90 -5.61 25.47 -4.22
N TYR A 91 -4.83 25.73 -5.25
CA TYR A 91 -3.45 26.23 -5.07
C TYR A 91 -3.40 27.64 -4.42
N LYS A 92 -4.39 28.51 -4.70
CA LYS A 92 -4.51 29.82 -4.06
C LYS A 92 -5.01 29.70 -2.62
N ARG A 93 -5.95 28.78 -2.37
CA ARG A 93 -6.40 28.44 -1.01
C ARG A 93 -5.25 27.96 -0.16
N LEU A 94 -4.43 27.02 -0.65
CA LEU A 94 -3.21 26.54 0.01
C LEU A 94 -2.22 27.68 0.30
N ALA A 95 -2.01 28.60 -0.64
CA ALA A 95 -1.12 29.74 -0.45
C ALA A 95 -1.62 30.71 0.65
N SER A 96 -2.93 30.90 0.76
CA SER A 96 -3.55 31.70 1.82
C SER A 96 -3.50 30.98 3.17
N TYR A 97 -3.78 29.69 3.21
CA TYR A 97 -3.71 28.86 4.40
C TYR A 97 -2.31 28.86 5.02
N LYS A 98 -1.25 28.75 4.20
CA LYS A 98 0.15 28.87 4.64
C LYS A 98 0.48 30.24 5.28
N LYS A 99 -0.31 31.26 5.02
CA LYS A 99 -0.18 32.60 5.62
C LYS A 99 -1.04 32.77 6.88
N GLY A 100 -1.68 31.70 7.36
CA GLY A 100 -2.50 31.69 8.55
C GLY A 100 -3.97 32.05 8.33
N VAL A 101 -4.46 32.11 7.08
CA VAL A 101 -5.89 32.31 6.80
C VAL A 101 -6.61 30.99 6.98
N PRO A 102 -7.55 30.84 7.92
CA PRO A 102 -8.28 29.58 8.13
C PRO A 102 -9.11 29.21 6.89
N ASP A 103 -9.11 27.94 6.55
CA ASP A 103 -9.92 27.38 5.47
C ASP A 103 -10.36 25.95 5.84
N TYR A 104 -11.46 25.85 6.56
CA TYR A 104 -11.97 24.58 7.08
C TYR A 104 -12.38 23.59 5.98
N GLN A 105 -12.87 24.08 4.85
CA GLN A 105 -13.21 23.23 3.71
C GLN A 105 -11.96 22.71 3.00
N LEU A 106 -10.82 23.40 3.10
CA LEU A 106 -9.53 22.88 2.63
C LEU A 106 -9.02 21.75 3.52
N GLU A 107 -9.17 21.88 4.84
CA GLU A 107 -8.82 20.82 5.81
C GLU A 107 -9.69 19.58 5.58
N GLN A 108 -10.98 19.77 5.39
CA GLN A 108 -11.93 18.72 5.06
C GLN A 108 -11.60 18.03 3.73
N LEU A 109 -11.27 18.81 2.70
CA LEU A 109 -10.82 18.30 1.41
C LEU A 109 -9.53 17.48 1.55
N TYR A 110 -8.58 17.94 2.36
CA TYR A 110 -7.32 17.25 2.60
C TYR A 110 -7.53 15.90 3.27
N TYR A 111 -8.40 15.83 4.27
CA TYR A 111 -8.80 14.57 4.91
C TYR A 111 -9.42 13.58 3.89
N GLN A 112 -10.40 14.04 3.11
CA GLN A 112 -11.06 13.20 2.12
C GLN A 112 -10.15 12.81 0.97
N PHE A 113 -9.20 13.67 0.60
CA PHE A 113 -8.19 13.37 -0.41
C PHE A 113 -7.23 12.25 0.06
N GLY A 114 -6.85 12.24 1.33
CA GLY A 114 -6.09 11.13 1.92
C GLY A 114 -6.84 9.79 1.82
N ARG A 115 -8.15 9.79 2.12
CA ARG A 115 -9.00 8.60 1.93
C ARG A 115 -9.10 8.19 0.46
N TYR A 116 -9.27 9.13 -0.45
CA TYR A 116 -9.25 8.86 -1.89
C TYR A 116 -7.96 8.17 -2.34
N LEU A 117 -6.80 8.69 -1.92
CA LEU A 117 -5.51 8.10 -2.27
C LEU A 117 -5.39 6.64 -1.80
N LEU A 118 -5.86 6.34 -0.58
CA LEU A 118 -5.84 4.97 -0.05
C LEU A 118 -6.80 4.04 -0.81
N ILE A 119 -8.04 4.47 -1.04
CA ILE A 119 -9.03 3.69 -1.80
C ILE A 119 -8.52 3.39 -3.22
N ALA A 120 -7.89 4.37 -3.86
CA ALA A 120 -7.40 4.25 -5.23
C ALA A 120 -6.13 3.39 -5.35
N SER A 121 -5.31 3.29 -4.30
CA SER A 121 -4.01 2.62 -4.36
C SER A 121 -3.94 1.27 -3.62
N SER A 122 -4.93 0.94 -2.79
CA SER A 122 -4.83 -0.23 -1.92
C SER A 122 -6.15 -0.97 -1.80
N ARG A 123 -6.34 -1.97 -2.65
CA ARG A 123 -7.53 -2.82 -2.68
C ARG A 123 -7.13 -4.29 -2.52
N PRO A 124 -7.96 -5.13 -1.87
CA PRO A 124 -7.69 -6.56 -1.73
C PRO A 124 -7.29 -7.22 -3.05
N GLY A 125 -6.24 -8.03 -3.01
CA GLY A 125 -5.68 -8.70 -4.19
C GLY A 125 -4.60 -7.93 -4.95
N ASN A 126 -4.35 -6.67 -4.59
CA ASN A 126 -3.29 -5.84 -5.17
C ASN A 126 -2.07 -5.76 -4.23
N MET A 127 -0.99 -5.17 -4.75
CA MET A 127 0.16 -4.78 -3.93
C MET A 127 -0.19 -3.55 -3.08
N PRO A 128 0.46 -3.36 -1.92
CA PRO A 128 0.25 -2.15 -1.12
C PRO A 128 0.78 -0.90 -1.83
N ALA A 129 0.27 0.26 -1.40
CA ALA A 129 0.80 1.55 -1.82
C ALA A 129 2.29 1.68 -1.41
N ASN A 130 3.16 1.95 -2.38
CA ASN A 130 4.59 2.20 -2.13
C ASN A 130 4.85 3.66 -1.72
N LEU A 131 6.11 4.12 -1.75
CA LEU A 131 6.48 5.50 -1.39
C LEU A 131 5.72 6.57 -2.17
N GLN A 132 5.38 6.30 -3.42
CA GLN A 132 4.64 7.22 -4.30
C GLN A 132 3.18 6.81 -4.48
N GLY A 133 2.68 5.87 -3.70
CA GLY A 133 1.36 5.26 -3.92
C GLY A 133 1.36 4.44 -5.21
N LEU A 134 0.63 4.91 -6.22
CA LEU A 134 0.65 4.39 -7.60
C LEU A 134 1.05 5.49 -8.61
N TRP A 135 1.29 6.70 -8.13
CA TRP A 135 1.46 7.90 -8.97
C TRP A 135 2.93 8.19 -9.24
N HIS A 136 3.50 7.40 -10.14
CA HIS A 136 4.85 7.60 -10.64
C HIS A 136 4.90 7.28 -12.13
N ASN A 137 5.48 8.16 -12.93
CA ASN A 137 5.45 8.09 -14.39
C ASN A 137 6.81 7.79 -15.05
N ASN A 138 7.80 7.41 -14.26
CA ASN A 138 9.12 7.05 -14.74
C ASN A 138 9.50 5.64 -14.30
N THR A 139 10.46 5.03 -15.00
CA THR A 139 11.02 3.72 -14.64
C THR A 139 11.96 3.78 -13.45
N ASP A 140 12.49 4.97 -13.13
CA ASP A 140 13.33 5.21 -11.96
C ASP A 140 12.74 6.37 -11.15
N GLY A 141 12.44 6.14 -9.90
CA GLY A 141 11.81 7.09 -9.01
C GLY A 141 12.60 7.38 -7.74
N PRO A 142 12.21 8.43 -7.01
CA PRO A 142 12.83 8.74 -5.73
C PRO A 142 12.84 7.50 -4.83
N TRP A 143 14.00 7.23 -4.21
CA TRP A 143 14.18 6.07 -3.32
C TRP A 143 13.90 4.72 -3.99
N ARG A 144 14.00 4.63 -5.33
CA ARG A 144 13.74 3.44 -6.14
C ARG A 144 12.31 2.89 -6.04
N VAL A 145 11.38 3.71 -5.59
CA VAL A 145 9.94 3.38 -5.48
C VAL A 145 9.70 2.11 -4.64
N ASP A 146 10.54 1.87 -3.63
CA ASP A 146 10.44 0.70 -2.75
C ASP A 146 9.43 0.88 -1.60
N TYR A 147 9.38 -0.10 -0.69
CA TYR A 147 8.64 -0.03 0.57
C TYR A 147 9.61 0.30 1.69
N HIS A 148 9.56 1.53 2.20
CA HIS A 148 10.34 1.93 3.37
C HIS A 148 9.61 1.57 4.65
N ASN A 149 10.26 0.71 5.46
CA ASN A 149 9.67 0.11 6.66
C ASN A 149 9.98 0.88 7.94
N ASN A 150 10.62 2.03 7.86
CA ASN A 150 11.01 2.82 9.04
C ASN A 150 9.97 3.88 9.43
N ILE A 151 8.96 4.16 8.60
CA ILE A 151 7.81 5.01 8.88
C ILE A 151 6.84 5.09 7.69
N ASN A 152 7.35 5.06 6.44
CA ASN A 152 6.57 5.47 5.28
C ASN A 152 5.40 4.53 4.99
N ILE A 153 5.65 3.21 4.91
CA ILE A 153 4.57 2.26 4.67
C ILE A 153 3.57 2.25 5.83
N GLN A 154 4.05 2.41 7.07
CA GLN A 154 3.17 2.50 8.23
C GLN A 154 2.23 3.71 8.13
N MET A 155 2.78 4.90 7.80
CA MET A 155 1.99 6.12 7.64
C MET A 155 0.94 6.01 6.53
N ASN A 156 1.25 5.33 5.43
CA ASN A 156 0.28 5.11 4.35
C ASN A 156 -0.97 4.37 4.83
N TYR A 157 -0.83 3.50 5.84
CA TYR A 157 -1.92 2.65 6.32
C TYR A 157 -2.54 3.06 7.65
N TRP A 158 -1.95 4.00 8.39
CA TRP A 158 -2.55 4.50 9.64
C TRP A 158 -4.00 4.99 9.48
N PRO A 159 -4.40 5.64 8.38
CA PRO A 159 -5.79 6.08 8.24
C PRO A 159 -6.76 4.95 7.88
N ALA A 160 -6.32 3.76 7.48
CA ALA A 160 -7.20 2.72 6.93
C ALA A 160 -8.32 2.33 7.90
N CYS A 161 -8.00 1.80 9.05
CA CYS A 161 -8.99 1.36 10.02
C CYS A 161 -9.77 2.52 10.66
N PRO A 162 -9.12 3.59 11.17
CA PRO A 162 -9.83 4.73 11.79
C PRO A 162 -10.79 5.45 10.85
N THR A 163 -10.59 5.39 9.54
CA THR A 163 -11.44 6.07 8.56
C THR A 163 -12.42 5.13 7.84
N ASN A 164 -12.72 3.97 8.46
CA ASN A 164 -13.66 2.97 7.96
C ASN A 164 -13.29 2.40 6.58
N LEU A 165 -12.00 2.10 6.39
CA LEU A 165 -11.40 1.52 5.19
C LEU A 165 -10.54 0.29 5.53
N SER A 166 -10.96 -0.52 6.50
CA SER A 166 -10.17 -1.65 7.00
C SER A 166 -9.80 -2.66 5.90
N GLU A 167 -10.66 -2.86 4.90
CA GLU A 167 -10.33 -3.72 3.75
C GLU A 167 -9.15 -3.21 2.92
N CYS A 168 -8.88 -1.91 2.93
CA CYS A 168 -7.70 -1.33 2.28
C CYS A 168 -6.38 -1.72 2.98
N THR A 169 -6.43 -2.33 4.16
CA THR A 169 -5.25 -2.88 4.84
C THR A 169 -4.81 -4.23 4.28
N TRP A 170 -5.68 -4.96 3.58
CA TRP A 170 -5.36 -6.31 3.09
C TRP A 170 -4.11 -6.38 2.22
N PRO A 171 -3.85 -5.46 1.27
CA PRO A 171 -2.59 -5.47 0.53
C PRO A 171 -1.35 -5.41 1.43
N LEU A 172 -1.38 -4.60 2.49
CA LEU A 172 -0.30 -4.56 3.48
C LEU A 172 -0.18 -5.87 4.26
N ILE A 173 -1.31 -6.47 4.66
CA ILE A 173 -1.32 -7.77 5.36
C ILE A 173 -0.66 -8.84 4.49
N ASP A 174 -1.04 -8.96 3.23
CA ASP A 174 -0.46 -9.93 2.30
C ASP A 174 1.03 -9.64 2.03
N PHE A 175 1.40 -8.38 1.92
CA PHE A 175 2.80 -7.99 1.81
C PHE A 175 3.60 -8.42 3.05
N ILE A 176 3.13 -8.14 4.26
CA ILE A 176 3.76 -8.60 5.51
C ILE A 176 3.92 -10.13 5.51
N ARG A 177 2.87 -10.86 5.12
CA ARG A 177 2.94 -12.34 4.99
C ARG A 177 4.04 -12.79 4.04
N SER A 178 4.22 -12.09 2.92
CA SER A 178 5.26 -12.40 1.93
C SER A 178 6.68 -12.15 2.46
N LEU A 179 6.83 -11.28 3.46
CA LEU A 179 8.12 -10.97 4.09
C LEU A 179 8.52 -11.96 5.20
N VAL A 180 7.63 -12.82 5.69
CA VAL A 180 7.92 -13.71 6.83
C VAL A 180 9.06 -14.66 6.52
N LYS A 181 8.95 -15.46 5.46
CA LYS A 181 9.98 -16.47 5.12
C LYS A 181 11.35 -15.86 4.79
N PRO A 182 11.45 -14.78 3.97
CA PRO A 182 12.71 -14.04 3.84
C PRO A 182 13.19 -13.45 5.16
N GLY A 183 12.27 -12.90 5.95
CA GLY A 183 12.55 -12.26 7.23
C GLY A 183 13.07 -13.23 8.31
N GLU A 184 12.65 -14.50 8.30
CA GLU A 184 13.22 -15.56 9.15
C GLU A 184 14.71 -15.75 8.84
N LYS A 185 15.10 -15.75 7.57
CA LYS A 185 16.50 -15.83 7.14
C LYS A 185 17.30 -14.60 7.57
N THR A 186 16.69 -13.41 7.45
CA THR A 186 17.31 -12.17 7.91
C THR A 186 17.50 -12.16 9.43
N ALA A 187 16.49 -12.57 10.20
CA ALA A 187 16.59 -12.71 11.66
C ALA A 187 17.72 -13.64 12.07
N GLN A 188 17.80 -14.81 11.44
CA GLN A 188 18.84 -15.78 11.74
C GLN A 188 20.23 -15.28 11.34
N ALA A 189 20.39 -14.74 10.13
CA ALA A 189 21.70 -14.42 9.57
C ALA A 189 22.34 -13.17 10.19
N TYR A 190 21.55 -12.16 10.53
CA TYR A 190 22.07 -10.88 11.03
C TYR A 190 21.98 -10.74 12.56
N PHE A 191 21.05 -11.47 13.20
CA PHE A 191 20.75 -11.29 14.62
C PHE A 191 20.84 -12.59 15.44
N ASN A 192 21.06 -13.74 14.78
CA ASN A 192 21.01 -15.07 15.41
C ASN A 192 19.74 -15.28 16.24
N ALA A 193 18.61 -14.76 15.76
CA ALA A 193 17.32 -14.76 16.41
C ALA A 193 16.33 -15.66 15.69
N ARG A 194 15.35 -16.20 16.43
CA ARG A 194 14.17 -16.87 15.87
C ARG A 194 13.20 -15.84 15.31
N GLY A 195 12.10 -16.33 14.71
CA GLY A 195 11.06 -15.48 14.17
C GLY A 195 11.49 -14.71 12.94
N TRP A 196 10.84 -13.59 12.64
CA TRP A 196 11.12 -12.81 11.45
C TRP A 196 11.29 -11.33 11.74
N THR A 197 12.09 -10.67 10.92
CA THR A 197 12.19 -9.23 10.84
C THR A 197 12.46 -8.78 9.41
N ALA A 198 12.34 -7.48 9.17
CA ALA A 198 12.77 -6.81 7.95
C ALA A 198 13.59 -5.59 8.30
N SER A 199 14.47 -5.16 7.40
CA SER A 199 15.23 -3.93 7.55
C SER A 199 14.48 -2.74 6.94
N ILE A 200 15.20 -1.63 6.72
CA ILE A 200 14.61 -0.35 6.32
C ILE A 200 13.85 -0.40 5.00
N SER A 201 14.30 -1.20 4.05
CA SER A 201 13.69 -1.34 2.71
C SER A 201 13.20 -2.77 2.48
N ALA A 202 12.07 -2.87 1.80
CA ALA A 202 11.54 -4.13 1.28
C ALA A 202 11.04 -3.94 -0.16
N ASN A 203 10.80 -5.03 -0.85
CA ASN A 203 10.23 -5.03 -2.19
C ASN A 203 9.32 -6.24 -2.41
N ILE A 204 8.68 -6.28 -3.55
CA ILE A 204 7.75 -7.34 -3.93
C ILE A 204 8.39 -8.72 -4.08
N PHE A 205 9.72 -8.80 -4.13
CA PHE A 205 10.48 -10.04 -4.25
C PHE A 205 11.02 -10.53 -2.90
N GLY A 206 10.44 -10.08 -1.79
CA GLY A 206 10.77 -10.56 -0.45
C GLY A 206 12.12 -10.08 0.09
N PHE A 207 12.62 -8.93 -0.37
CA PHE A 207 13.84 -8.36 0.19
C PHE A 207 13.58 -7.86 1.61
N THR A 208 14.37 -8.35 2.58
CA THR A 208 14.23 -8.02 4.01
C THR A 208 15.56 -7.70 4.68
N ALA A 209 16.68 -7.97 4.00
CA ALA A 209 18.03 -7.77 4.55
C ALA A 209 18.39 -6.28 4.65
N PRO A 210 19.40 -5.92 5.45
CA PRO A 210 19.96 -4.57 5.42
C PRO A 210 20.51 -4.23 4.03
N LEU A 211 20.32 -2.99 3.60
CA LEU A 211 20.94 -2.51 2.37
C LEU A 211 22.47 -2.43 2.54
N SER A 212 23.19 -2.79 1.49
CA SER A 212 24.64 -2.58 1.44
C SER A 212 24.94 -1.08 1.32
N SER A 213 25.39 -0.45 2.41
CA SER A 213 25.85 0.94 2.37
C SER A 213 26.92 1.18 3.44
N LYS A 214 27.56 2.34 3.33
CA LYS A 214 28.58 2.78 4.29
C LYS A 214 28.00 3.07 5.69
N SER A 215 26.67 3.21 5.82
CA SER A 215 25.99 3.49 7.09
C SER A 215 25.10 2.31 7.51
N MET A 216 25.69 1.34 8.20
CA MET A 216 24.95 0.22 8.78
C MET A 216 23.93 0.68 9.82
N ALA A 217 24.22 1.72 10.59
CA ALA A 217 23.31 2.28 11.57
C ALA A 217 21.98 2.76 10.95
N TRP A 218 22.02 3.24 9.70
CA TRP A 218 20.82 3.64 8.97
C TRP A 218 20.08 2.45 8.37
N ASN A 219 20.81 1.47 7.84
CA ASN A 219 20.23 0.36 7.10
C ASN A 219 19.76 -0.80 7.98
N LEU A 220 20.42 -0.99 9.12
CA LEU A 220 20.09 -2.03 10.07
C LEU A 220 18.95 -1.54 10.98
N ASN A 221 17.73 -1.78 10.60
CA ASN A 221 16.54 -1.43 11.36
C ASN A 221 15.83 -2.69 11.88
N PRO A 222 16.26 -3.27 13.03
CA PRO A 222 15.69 -4.51 13.53
C PRO A 222 14.22 -4.39 13.94
N THR A 223 13.75 -3.19 14.21
CA THR A 223 12.37 -2.94 14.65
C THR A 223 11.36 -2.84 13.53
N ALA A 224 11.79 -2.82 12.26
CA ALA A 224 10.89 -2.67 11.14
C ALA A 224 9.88 -3.81 11.03
N GLY A 225 10.32 -5.07 11.17
CA GLY A 225 9.42 -6.23 11.19
C GLY A 225 8.41 -6.18 12.34
N PRO A 226 8.84 -6.01 13.60
CA PRO A 226 7.93 -5.80 14.73
C PRO A 226 6.95 -4.64 14.53
N TRP A 227 7.37 -3.53 13.95
CA TRP A 227 6.49 -2.41 13.66
C TRP A 227 5.45 -2.73 12.57
N LEU A 228 5.85 -3.43 11.52
CA LEU A 228 4.89 -3.94 10.53
C LEU A 228 3.87 -4.88 11.16
N ALA A 229 4.29 -5.74 12.09
CA ALA A 229 3.39 -6.68 12.78
C ALA A 229 2.32 -5.97 13.64
N THR A 230 2.54 -4.71 14.07
CA THR A 230 1.50 -3.96 14.81
C THR A 230 0.27 -3.68 13.96
N HIS A 231 0.39 -3.53 12.63
CA HIS A 231 -0.75 -3.35 11.74
C HIS A 231 -1.67 -4.58 11.67
N ILE A 232 -1.12 -5.77 11.90
CA ILE A 232 -1.91 -7.00 11.99
C ILE A 232 -2.82 -6.96 13.22
N TRP A 233 -2.28 -6.51 14.34
CA TRP A 233 -3.06 -6.33 15.57
C TRP A 233 -4.09 -5.21 15.42
N GLU A 234 -3.70 -4.07 14.84
CA GLU A 234 -4.60 -2.94 14.58
C GLU A 234 -5.79 -3.35 13.73
N TYR A 235 -5.58 -4.10 12.64
CA TYR A 235 -6.67 -4.63 11.84
C TYR A 235 -7.64 -5.45 12.67
N TYR A 236 -7.14 -6.39 13.50
CA TYR A 236 -7.99 -7.17 14.39
C TYR A 236 -8.70 -6.30 15.43
N ASP A 237 -8.00 -5.33 16.00
CA ASP A 237 -8.54 -4.47 17.06
C ASP A 237 -9.74 -3.64 16.57
N TYR A 238 -9.70 -3.17 15.34
CA TYR A 238 -10.81 -2.45 14.70
C TYR A 238 -11.93 -3.37 14.17
N THR A 239 -11.58 -4.50 13.58
CA THR A 239 -12.58 -5.37 12.91
C THR A 239 -13.18 -6.43 13.83
N ARG A 240 -12.46 -6.82 14.87
CA ARG A 240 -12.77 -7.97 15.74
C ARG A 240 -12.92 -9.28 14.96
N ASP A 241 -12.28 -9.39 13.79
CA ASP A 241 -12.28 -10.58 12.97
C ASP A 241 -11.44 -11.69 13.62
N THR A 242 -12.09 -12.51 14.44
CA THR A 242 -11.44 -13.63 15.14
C THR A 242 -10.98 -14.73 14.19
N LYS A 243 -11.62 -14.86 13.02
CA LYS A 243 -11.20 -15.82 12.01
C LYS A 243 -9.87 -15.39 11.41
N PHE A 244 -9.77 -14.13 10.97
CA PHE A 244 -8.50 -13.54 10.53
C PHE A 244 -7.39 -13.73 11.55
N LEU A 245 -7.66 -13.39 12.83
CA LEU A 245 -6.64 -13.52 13.87
C LEU A 245 -6.16 -14.97 14.03
N LYS A 246 -7.06 -15.95 14.01
CA LYS A 246 -6.71 -17.38 14.17
C LYS A 246 -5.97 -17.95 12.97
N GLU A 247 -6.42 -17.61 11.75
CA GLU A 247 -5.91 -18.24 10.53
C GLU A 247 -4.65 -17.55 9.97
N ILE A 248 -4.46 -16.25 10.27
CA ILE A 248 -3.41 -15.43 9.67
C ILE A 248 -2.66 -14.62 10.73
N GLY A 249 -3.38 -13.79 11.50
CA GLY A 249 -2.77 -12.73 12.29
C GLY A 249 -1.91 -13.23 13.44
N TYR A 250 -2.36 -14.27 14.15
CA TYR A 250 -1.65 -14.78 15.33
C TYR A 250 -0.23 -15.24 15.04
N ASP A 251 -0.03 -16.03 13.99
CA ASP A 251 1.29 -16.56 13.67
C ASP A 251 2.25 -15.47 13.20
N LEU A 252 1.75 -14.46 12.47
CA LEU A 252 2.54 -13.30 12.05
C LEU A 252 3.05 -12.50 13.25
N ILE A 253 2.17 -12.20 14.20
CA ILE A 253 2.51 -11.44 15.42
C ILE A 253 3.43 -12.27 16.31
N LYS A 254 3.09 -13.54 16.56
CA LYS A 254 3.88 -14.46 17.40
C LYS A 254 5.31 -14.59 16.91
N SER A 255 5.49 -14.82 15.62
CA SER A 255 6.83 -15.01 15.04
C SER A 255 7.63 -13.71 15.07
N SER A 256 7.01 -12.54 14.86
CA SER A 256 7.67 -11.25 15.07
C SER A 256 8.02 -10.99 16.53
N ALA A 257 7.15 -11.37 17.47
CA ALA A 257 7.42 -11.27 18.91
C ALA A 257 8.59 -12.18 19.34
N GLN A 258 8.72 -13.39 18.77
CA GLN A 258 9.87 -14.26 19.03
C GLN A 258 11.17 -13.60 18.61
N PHE A 259 11.21 -12.93 17.46
CA PHE A 259 12.37 -12.14 17.06
C PHE A 259 12.69 -11.04 18.07
N ALA A 260 11.69 -10.27 18.49
CA ALA A 260 11.87 -9.20 19.45
C ALA A 260 12.44 -9.70 20.78
N VAL A 261 11.93 -10.82 21.31
CA VAL A 261 12.41 -11.43 22.55
C VAL A 261 13.86 -11.87 22.44
N ASP A 262 14.24 -12.52 21.33
CA ASP A 262 15.61 -13.01 21.13
C ASP A 262 16.61 -11.85 20.87
N HIS A 263 16.13 -10.73 20.34
CA HIS A 263 16.95 -9.56 20.03
C HIS A 263 17.11 -8.58 21.21
N LEU A 264 16.17 -8.58 22.15
CA LEU A 264 16.24 -7.72 23.33
C LEU A 264 17.43 -8.09 24.22
N TRP A 265 18.19 -7.08 24.60
CA TRP A 265 19.26 -7.20 25.53
C TRP A 265 18.86 -6.64 26.90
N HIS A 266 19.02 -7.42 27.95
CA HIS A 266 18.83 -6.97 29.32
C HIS A 266 20.11 -6.33 29.81
N LYS A 267 20.05 -5.04 30.16
CA LYS A 267 21.20 -4.39 30.86
C LYS A 267 21.33 -5.07 32.21
N PRO A 268 22.51 -5.60 32.55
CA PRO A 268 22.75 -6.06 33.92
C PRO A 268 22.53 -4.91 34.90
N ASP A 269 21.90 -5.20 36.03
CA ASP A 269 21.73 -4.25 37.14
C ASP A 269 23.07 -3.79 37.69
#